data_3c9dfcb339303325ee8fda46b3d644ef
#
_entry.id   3c9dfcb339303325ee8fda46b3d644ef
#
_cell.length_a   1.000
_cell.length_b   1.000
_cell.length_c   1.000
_cell.angle_alpha   90.00
_cell.angle_beta   90.00
_cell.angle_gamma   90.00
#
_symmetry.space_group_name_H-M   'P 1'
#
loop_
_entity.id
_entity.type
_entity.pdbx_description
1 polymer ?
#
loop_
_entity_poly.entity_id
_entity_poly.type
_entity_poly.pdbx_seq_one_letter_code
_entity_poly.pdbx_strand_id
1 'polypeptide(L)'
;MTKRYKLMKPSVQKYRLTNRTTWHHSGRTLYQIQALKSFGDVKAGDFGGWVESYDNLSQFDNCWIYKNAKVFGNAKVSDDAVVKENAVVSGNARIYDFAQVYGNATIYGNVRIFNRAQVYGHSKIYGKARIEMFAQVYGFAQVYGQATVSSTSKIYEDAEIYDSAYVAGDVEIYGKAKIYGYNTRISGNAYICNNNVVITSTRDYLVLHTNWSDKDYVTYTRSNNMYKAYDFYGSAEELLKKVYKENQ
;
A
#
# COMPACT_ATOMS: atom_id res chain seq x y z
N MET A 1 7.75 -0.74 36.17
CA MET A 1 9.19 -0.79 35.83
C MET A 1 9.37 -0.79 34.32
N THR A 2 9.64 0.37 33.73
CA THR A 2 9.76 0.55 32.27
C THR A 2 11.20 0.23 31.88
N LYS A 3 11.44 -0.92 31.25
CA LYS A 3 12.76 -1.24 30.69
C LYS A 3 13.07 -0.25 29.56
N ARG A 4 13.94 0.72 29.83
CA ARG A 4 14.61 1.52 28.81
C ARG A 4 15.51 0.58 28.00
N TYR A 5 15.10 0.19 26.80
CA TYR A 5 16.01 -0.39 25.82
C TYR A 5 17.00 0.69 25.40
N LYS A 6 18.21 0.64 25.99
CA LYS A 6 19.35 1.41 25.53
C LYS A 6 19.66 0.92 24.12
N LEU A 7 19.39 1.74 23.11
CA LEU A 7 19.77 1.48 21.74
C LEU A 7 21.29 1.26 21.68
N MET A 8 21.72 0.00 21.70
CA MET A 8 23.11 -0.35 21.45
C MET A 8 23.39 0.04 19.98
N LYS A 9 24.29 1.00 19.77
CA LYS A 9 24.88 1.20 18.45
C LYS A 9 25.54 -0.13 18.06
N PRO A 10 25.23 -0.71 16.88
CA PRO A 10 25.87 -1.94 16.48
C PRO A 10 27.39 -1.71 16.41
N SER A 11 28.16 -2.65 16.91
CA SER A 11 29.63 -2.61 16.88
C SER A 11 30.18 -2.54 15.45
N VAL A 12 29.38 -2.97 14.46
CA VAL A 12 29.65 -2.87 13.03
C VAL A 12 28.45 -2.26 12.34
N GLN A 13 28.62 -1.12 11.71
CA GLN A 13 27.56 -0.47 10.92
C GLN A 13 27.22 -1.33 9.69
N LYS A 14 25.93 -1.41 9.35
CA LYS A 14 25.44 -2.09 8.16
C LYS A 14 25.78 -1.28 6.89
N TYR A 15 25.64 0.04 6.97
CA TYR A 15 25.89 0.97 5.86
C TYR A 15 26.44 2.31 6.39
N ARG A 16 26.97 3.10 5.46
CA ARG A 16 27.39 4.49 5.71
C ARG A 16 26.67 5.44 4.75
N LEU A 17 26.61 6.70 5.12
CA LEU A 17 26.32 7.80 4.20
C LEU A 17 27.58 8.14 3.42
N THR A 18 27.46 8.32 2.12
CA THR A 18 28.59 8.70 1.26
C THR A 18 28.64 10.22 1.07
N ASN A 19 29.70 10.71 0.44
CA ASN A 19 29.84 12.12 0.04
C ASN A 19 29.01 12.45 -1.22
N ARG A 20 28.36 11.47 -1.85
CA ARG A 20 27.45 11.71 -2.96
C ARG A 20 26.14 12.27 -2.43
N THR A 21 25.75 13.41 -2.93
CA THR A 21 24.53 14.10 -2.51
C THR A 21 23.61 14.37 -3.68
N THR A 22 22.33 14.47 -3.41
CA THR A 22 21.33 15.00 -4.33
C THR A 22 20.44 15.98 -3.57
N TRP A 23 19.97 16.98 -4.28
CA TRP A 23 19.03 17.93 -3.72
C TRP A 23 17.59 17.50 -4.03
N HIS A 24 16.71 17.57 -3.04
CA HIS A 24 15.29 17.35 -3.22
C HIS A 24 14.55 18.69 -3.26
N HIS A 25 13.55 18.83 -4.12
CA HIS A 25 12.80 20.08 -4.30
C HIS A 25 12.12 20.62 -3.02
N SER A 26 12.02 19.80 -1.96
CA SER A 26 11.61 20.25 -0.61
C SER A 26 12.68 21.02 0.16
N GLY A 27 13.80 21.38 -0.46
CA GLY A 27 14.92 22.08 0.17
C GLY A 27 15.88 21.19 0.99
N ARG A 28 15.82 19.86 0.81
CA ARG A 28 16.60 18.90 1.59
C ARG A 28 17.77 18.32 0.80
N THR A 29 18.90 18.16 1.45
CA THR A 29 20.06 17.41 0.91
C THR A 29 19.93 15.95 1.34
N LEU A 30 20.01 15.05 0.38
CA LEU A 30 19.99 13.61 0.61
C LEU A 30 21.35 13.02 0.25
N TYR A 31 21.78 12.03 1.02
CA TYR A 31 23.03 11.33 0.90
C TYR A 31 22.80 9.92 0.36
N GLN A 32 23.60 9.49 -0.61
CA GLN A 32 23.57 8.12 -1.07
C GLN A 32 24.15 7.19 -0.01
N ILE A 33 23.50 6.06 0.24
CA ILE A 33 23.98 5.04 1.17
C ILE A 33 24.90 4.04 0.45
N GLN A 34 25.84 3.45 1.20
CA GLN A 34 26.69 2.35 0.74
C GLN A 34 26.78 1.27 1.81
N ALA A 35 26.54 0.02 1.41
CA ALA A 35 26.64 -1.14 2.28
C ALA A 35 28.09 -1.37 2.74
N LEU A 36 28.30 -1.61 4.01
CA LEU A 36 29.61 -1.93 4.61
C LEU A 36 29.80 -3.43 4.82
N LYS A 37 28.72 -4.19 4.83
CA LYS A 37 28.71 -5.66 4.92
C LYS A 37 27.62 -6.22 4.02
N SER A 38 27.70 -7.50 3.69
CA SER A 38 26.65 -8.22 2.96
C SER A 38 25.50 -8.61 3.87
N PHE A 39 24.27 -8.50 3.40
CA PHE A 39 23.03 -8.91 4.06
C PHE A 39 21.92 -9.08 3.01
N GLY A 40 21.01 -10.05 3.20
CA GLY A 40 19.99 -10.34 2.19
C GLY A 40 20.60 -10.54 0.80
N ASP A 41 20.14 -9.77 -0.17
CA ASP A 41 20.65 -9.74 -1.55
C ASP A 41 21.68 -8.61 -1.79
N VAL A 42 22.00 -7.79 -0.78
CA VAL A 42 22.94 -6.68 -0.84
C VAL A 42 24.35 -7.16 -0.52
N LYS A 43 25.33 -6.78 -1.34
CA LYS A 43 26.75 -7.08 -1.14
C LYS A 43 27.48 -5.91 -0.52
N ALA A 44 28.52 -6.20 0.27
CA ALA A 44 29.42 -5.16 0.77
C ALA A 44 29.97 -4.33 -0.39
N GLY A 45 29.89 -3.02 -0.28
CA GLY A 45 30.29 -2.06 -1.33
C GLY A 45 29.14 -1.57 -2.21
N ASP A 46 28.00 -2.25 -2.23
CA ASP A 46 26.84 -1.83 -3.03
C ASP A 46 26.35 -0.44 -2.64
N PHE A 47 26.04 0.37 -3.65
CA PHE A 47 25.37 1.65 -3.45
C PHE A 47 23.87 1.45 -3.42
N GLY A 48 23.24 2.03 -2.38
CA GLY A 48 21.80 2.07 -2.26
C GLY A 48 21.20 3.39 -2.75
N GLY A 49 20.01 3.70 -2.23
CA GLY A 49 19.25 4.91 -2.50
C GLY A 49 19.71 6.11 -1.66
N TRP A 50 18.78 7.02 -1.42
CA TRP A 50 19.04 8.34 -0.89
C TRP A 50 18.30 8.55 0.43
N VAL A 51 19.01 8.98 1.46
CA VAL A 51 18.45 9.30 2.78
C VAL A 51 18.91 10.67 3.25
N GLU A 52 18.13 11.32 4.10
CA GLU A 52 18.52 12.58 4.72
C GLU A 52 19.49 12.37 5.90
N SER A 53 19.29 11.29 6.65
CA SER A 53 20.09 10.97 7.82
C SER A 53 20.11 9.46 8.11
N TYR A 54 20.93 9.06 9.08
CA TYR A 54 20.94 7.69 9.60
C TYR A 54 19.62 7.25 10.24
N ASP A 55 18.76 8.18 10.62
CA ASP A 55 17.46 7.87 11.25
C ASP A 55 16.45 7.31 10.28
N ASN A 56 16.67 7.47 8.96
CA ASN A 56 15.75 7.04 7.92
C ASN A 56 15.82 5.53 7.60
N LEU A 57 16.93 4.87 7.89
CA LEU A 57 17.13 3.45 7.63
C LEU A 57 17.75 2.76 8.83
N SER A 58 17.19 1.65 9.27
CA SER A 58 17.73 0.85 10.37
C SER A 58 19.11 0.28 10.02
N GLN A 59 20.01 0.27 11.01
CA GLN A 59 21.31 -0.40 10.94
C GLN A 59 21.21 -1.92 11.22
N PHE A 60 20.03 -2.39 11.58
CA PHE A 60 19.74 -3.78 11.89
C PHE A 60 18.96 -4.43 10.72
N ASP A 61 18.84 -5.74 10.75
CA ASP A 61 18.07 -6.58 9.84
C ASP A 61 18.41 -6.35 8.35
N ASN A 62 17.57 -6.78 7.41
CA ASN A 62 17.88 -6.73 5.98
C ASN A 62 17.21 -5.57 5.23
N CYS A 63 16.55 -4.64 5.95
CA CYS A 63 15.93 -3.50 5.26
C CYS A 63 16.92 -2.74 4.38
N TRP A 64 16.46 -2.33 3.19
CA TRP A 64 17.30 -1.58 2.26
C TRP A 64 16.51 -0.58 1.41
N ILE A 65 17.18 0.49 1.06
CA ILE A 65 16.71 1.49 0.10
C ILE A 65 17.57 1.35 -1.14
N TYR A 66 16.96 1.01 -2.28
CA TYR A 66 17.68 0.72 -3.53
C TYR A 66 17.77 1.95 -4.44
N LYS A 67 18.91 2.09 -5.12
CA LYS A 67 19.19 3.02 -6.23
C LYS A 67 18.57 4.43 -6.11
N ASN A 68 17.46 4.67 -6.82
CA ASN A 68 16.86 6.00 -6.95
C ASN A 68 15.84 6.33 -5.85
N ALA A 69 15.46 5.33 -5.05
CA ALA A 69 14.49 5.54 -3.98
C ALA A 69 14.98 6.56 -2.96
N LYS A 70 14.07 7.35 -2.41
CA LYS A 70 14.37 8.44 -1.50
C LYS A 70 13.56 8.29 -0.21
N VAL A 71 14.25 8.37 0.93
CA VAL A 71 13.61 8.35 2.25
C VAL A 71 14.16 9.52 3.08
N PHE A 72 13.29 10.41 3.57
CA PHE A 72 13.72 11.62 4.26
C PHE A 72 12.68 12.13 5.27
N GLY A 73 13.00 13.22 5.96
CA GLY A 73 12.24 13.69 7.12
C GLY A 73 12.37 12.72 8.28
N ASN A 74 11.28 12.49 8.98
CA ASN A 74 11.23 11.53 10.08
C ASN A 74 10.79 10.13 9.62
N ALA A 75 10.74 9.88 8.31
CA ALA A 75 10.38 8.58 7.77
C ALA A 75 11.42 7.52 8.14
N LYS A 76 10.96 6.30 8.46
CA LYS A 76 11.80 5.19 8.91
C LYS A 76 11.53 3.92 8.15
N VAL A 77 12.59 3.25 7.73
CA VAL A 77 12.57 1.92 7.12
C VAL A 77 13.33 0.96 8.04
N SER A 78 12.70 -0.14 8.45
CA SER A 78 13.26 -1.11 9.41
C SER A 78 12.90 -2.56 9.07
N ASP A 79 13.41 -3.47 9.87
CA ASP A 79 13.23 -4.92 9.77
C ASP A 79 13.72 -5.46 8.41
N ASP A 80 12.88 -6.09 7.61
CA ASP A 80 13.20 -6.59 6.27
C ASP A 80 12.49 -5.77 5.16
N ALA A 81 12.05 -4.56 5.46
CA ALA A 81 11.33 -3.73 4.52
C ALA A 81 12.21 -3.19 3.39
N VAL A 82 11.63 -3.07 2.21
CA VAL A 82 12.32 -2.65 0.98
C VAL A 82 11.66 -1.41 0.39
N VAL A 83 12.47 -0.40 0.07
CA VAL A 83 12.07 0.76 -0.73
C VAL A 83 12.95 0.82 -1.97
N LYS A 84 12.38 0.77 -3.17
CA LYS A 84 13.16 0.64 -4.40
C LYS A 84 12.61 1.45 -5.57
N GLU A 85 13.34 1.45 -6.66
CA GLU A 85 13.04 2.19 -7.89
C GLU A 85 12.98 3.71 -7.64
N ASN A 86 11.90 4.39 -8.00
CA ASN A 86 11.76 5.84 -7.82
C ASN A 86 10.83 6.20 -6.64
N ALA A 87 10.57 5.25 -5.76
CA ALA A 87 9.68 5.47 -4.63
C ALA A 87 10.19 6.57 -3.70
N VAL A 88 9.28 7.39 -3.21
CA VAL A 88 9.56 8.51 -2.28
C VAL A 88 8.80 8.30 -0.98
N VAL A 89 9.51 8.22 0.13
CA VAL A 89 8.95 8.05 1.47
C VAL A 89 9.39 9.22 2.36
N SER A 90 8.44 9.93 2.95
CA SER A 90 8.75 11.13 3.73
C SER A 90 7.78 11.37 4.90
N GLY A 91 7.91 12.51 5.57
CA GLY A 91 7.12 12.84 6.75
C GLY A 91 7.49 11.97 7.95
N ASN A 92 6.51 11.40 8.62
CA ASN A 92 6.67 10.48 9.74
C ASN A 92 6.30 9.02 9.35
N ALA A 93 6.38 8.68 8.07
CA ALA A 93 6.00 7.37 7.56
C ALA A 93 6.89 6.26 8.15
N ARG A 94 6.31 5.11 8.36
CA ARG A 94 7.01 3.91 8.86
C ARG A 94 6.75 2.74 7.93
N ILE A 95 7.83 2.20 7.38
CA ILE A 95 7.83 1.03 6.50
C ILE A 95 8.63 -0.05 7.22
N TYR A 96 8.00 -1.18 7.57
CA TYR A 96 8.64 -2.18 8.42
C TYR A 96 8.12 -3.61 8.14
N ASP A 97 8.60 -4.60 8.89
CA ASP A 97 8.44 -6.03 8.62
C ASP A 97 8.97 -6.38 7.22
N PHE A 98 8.18 -7.00 6.36
CA PHE A 98 8.52 -7.39 4.97
C PHE A 98 7.83 -6.50 3.92
N ALA A 99 7.43 -5.29 4.30
CA ALA A 99 6.71 -4.39 3.42
C ALA A 99 7.58 -3.92 2.24
N GLN A 100 6.96 -3.74 1.08
CA GLN A 100 7.64 -3.28 -0.12
C GLN A 100 6.98 -2.02 -0.69
N VAL A 101 7.80 -1.00 -0.95
CA VAL A 101 7.37 0.25 -1.60
C VAL A 101 8.24 0.47 -2.83
N TYR A 102 7.65 0.54 -4.03
CA TYR A 102 8.42 0.63 -5.27
C TYR A 102 7.67 1.33 -6.40
N GLY A 103 8.22 1.33 -7.62
CA GLY A 103 7.71 2.10 -8.73
C GLY A 103 7.94 3.60 -8.52
N ASN A 104 6.92 4.38 -8.77
CA ASN A 104 6.86 5.82 -8.52
C ASN A 104 5.93 6.15 -7.33
N ALA A 105 5.77 5.23 -6.40
CA ALA A 105 4.90 5.40 -5.24
C ALA A 105 5.38 6.55 -4.34
N THR A 106 4.43 7.33 -3.84
CA THR A 106 4.70 8.49 -2.97
C THR A 106 4.00 8.31 -1.63
N ILE A 107 4.79 8.23 -0.56
CA ILE A 107 4.32 7.99 0.81
C ILE A 107 4.71 9.17 1.70
N TYR A 108 3.74 9.79 2.39
CA TYR A 108 4.03 10.89 3.30
C TYR A 108 3.01 11.02 4.44
N GLY A 109 3.33 11.83 5.45
CA GLY A 109 2.50 11.97 6.66
C GLY A 109 2.83 10.92 7.72
N ASN A 110 1.83 10.45 8.46
CA ASN A 110 2.00 9.48 9.55
C ASN A 110 1.60 8.05 9.12
N VAL A 111 1.89 7.69 7.88
CA VAL A 111 1.54 6.41 7.26
C VAL A 111 2.28 5.24 7.92
N ARG A 112 1.64 4.08 7.92
CA ARG A 112 2.26 2.81 8.30
C ARG A 112 2.02 1.77 7.21
N ILE A 113 3.11 1.18 6.70
CA ILE A 113 3.06 0.09 5.73
C ILE A 113 3.89 -1.06 6.32
N PHE A 114 3.28 -2.21 6.55
CA PHE A 114 3.91 -3.27 7.30
C PHE A 114 3.38 -4.67 6.95
N ASN A 115 3.88 -5.69 7.66
CA ASN A 115 3.77 -7.09 7.31
C ASN A 115 4.29 -7.37 5.88
N ARG A 116 3.50 -7.88 4.98
CA ARG A 116 3.88 -8.15 3.58
C ARG A 116 3.16 -7.25 2.57
N ALA A 117 2.71 -6.10 3.03
CA ALA A 117 2.01 -5.14 2.18
C ALA A 117 2.89 -4.62 1.05
N GLN A 118 2.31 -4.37 -0.10
CA GLN A 118 2.98 -3.85 -1.28
C GLN A 118 2.32 -2.56 -1.76
N VAL A 119 3.12 -1.51 -1.97
CA VAL A 119 2.65 -0.23 -2.48
C VAL A 119 3.52 0.16 -3.67
N TYR A 120 2.95 0.29 -4.86
CA TYR A 120 3.72 0.47 -6.08
C TYR A 120 2.99 1.24 -7.19
N GLY A 121 3.59 1.30 -8.37
CA GLY A 121 3.07 2.09 -9.48
C GLY A 121 3.22 3.59 -9.21
N HIS A 122 2.18 4.36 -9.43
CA HIS A 122 2.07 5.80 -9.14
C HIS A 122 1.17 6.09 -7.94
N SER A 123 0.99 5.11 -7.06
CA SER A 123 0.08 5.21 -5.93
C SER A 123 0.54 6.28 -4.92
N LYS A 124 -0.42 6.87 -4.20
CA LYS A 124 -0.17 7.88 -3.17
C LYS A 124 -0.80 7.46 -1.84
N ILE A 125 0.02 7.34 -0.82
CA ILE A 125 -0.45 6.99 0.53
C ILE A 125 -0.07 8.11 1.49
N TYR A 126 -1.06 8.71 2.17
CA TYR A 126 -0.78 9.84 3.04
C TYR A 126 -1.73 9.98 4.23
N GLY A 127 -1.55 11.05 5.03
CA GLY A 127 -2.31 11.23 6.26
C GLY A 127 -1.86 10.28 7.37
N LYS A 128 -2.77 9.48 7.88
CA LYS A 128 -2.54 8.43 8.92
C LYS A 128 -2.92 7.05 8.41
N ALA A 129 -2.91 6.85 7.09
CA ALA A 129 -3.32 5.60 6.46
C ALA A 129 -2.45 4.40 6.89
N ARG A 130 -3.04 3.22 6.87
CA ARG A 130 -2.40 1.94 7.20
C ARG A 130 -2.60 0.95 6.06
N ILE A 131 -1.50 0.37 5.59
CA ILE A 131 -1.52 -0.71 4.60
C ILE A 131 -0.80 -1.90 5.25
N GLU A 132 -1.50 -3.01 5.40
CA GLU A 132 -1.01 -4.11 6.22
C GLU A 132 -1.36 -5.49 5.65
N MET A 133 -0.82 -6.54 6.29
CA MET A 133 -0.97 -7.92 5.88
C MET A 133 -0.38 -8.17 4.48
N PHE A 134 -1.17 -8.64 3.53
CA PHE A 134 -0.78 -8.89 2.14
C PHE A 134 -1.42 -7.89 1.17
N ALA A 135 -1.95 -6.78 1.69
CA ALA A 135 -2.64 -5.78 0.89
C ALA A 135 -1.73 -5.18 -0.19
N GLN A 136 -2.30 -4.90 -1.34
CA GLN A 136 -1.63 -4.29 -2.48
C GLN A 136 -2.33 -2.99 -2.87
N VAL A 137 -1.56 -1.91 -3.01
CA VAL A 137 -2.06 -0.62 -3.51
C VAL A 137 -1.17 -0.18 -4.67
N TYR A 138 -1.74 -0.03 -5.87
CA TYR A 138 -0.95 0.23 -7.06
C TYR A 138 -1.72 1.05 -8.12
N GLY A 139 -1.14 1.18 -9.32
CA GLY A 139 -1.69 2.06 -10.34
C GLY A 139 -1.57 3.53 -9.91
N PHE A 140 -2.63 4.29 -9.97
CA PHE A 140 -2.75 5.67 -9.49
C PHE A 140 -3.60 5.76 -8.21
N ALA A 141 -3.87 4.64 -7.57
CA ALA A 141 -4.73 4.57 -6.39
C ALA A 141 -4.22 5.45 -5.24
N GLN A 142 -5.16 5.99 -4.47
CA GLN A 142 -4.86 6.83 -3.32
C GLN A 142 -5.49 6.28 -2.06
N VAL A 143 -4.71 6.19 -0.98
CA VAL A 143 -5.21 5.81 0.35
C VAL A 143 -4.79 6.87 1.35
N TYR A 144 -5.74 7.53 2.01
CA TYR A 144 -5.42 8.65 2.88
C TYR A 144 -6.38 8.83 4.06
N GLY A 145 -6.23 9.92 4.82
CA GLY A 145 -6.97 10.10 6.07
C GLY A 145 -6.50 9.13 7.14
N GLN A 146 -7.40 8.37 7.71
CA GLN A 146 -7.14 7.29 8.68
C GLN A 146 -7.53 5.92 8.10
N ALA A 147 -7.65 5.82 6.78
CA ALA A 147 -8.09 4.60 6.11
C ALA A 147 -7.13 3.44 6.35
N THR A 148 -7.68 2.24 6.39
CA THR A 148 -6.91 1.00 6.53
C THR A 148 -7.24 0.05 5.38
N VAL A 149 -6.20 -0.48 4.73
CA VAL A 149 -6.30 -1.55 3.73
C VAL A 149 -5.52 -2.74 4.24
N SER A 150 -6.16 -3.89 4.33
CA SER A 150 -5.65 -5.07 5.03
C SER A 150 -5.98 -6.38 4.30
N SER A 151 -5.53 -7.51 4.85
CA SER A 151 -5.71 -8.86 4.31
C SER A 151 -5.10 -9.02 2.91
N THR A 152 -5.81 -9.61 1.96
CA THR A 152 -5.36 -9.80 0.57
C THR A 152 -5.94 -8.76 -0.39
N SER A 153 -6.48 -7.66 0.16
CA SER A 153 -7.16 -6.63 -0.62
C SER A 153 -6.25 -5.97 -1.66
N LYS A 154 -6.79 -5.69 -2.83
CA LYS A 154 -6.12 -4.98 -3.94
C LYS A 154 -6.87 -3.69 -4.27
N ILE A 155 -6.14 -2.57 -4.23
CA ILE A 155 -6.65 -1.25 -4.58
C ILE A 155 -5.83 -0.72 -5.74
N TYR A 156 -6.45 -0.44 -6.87
CA TYR A 156 -5.68 -0.09 -8.06
C TYR A 156 -6.41 0.84 -9.04
N GLU A 157 -5.80 1.12 -10.17
CA GLU A 157 -6.21 2.17 -11.09
C GLU A 157 -6.32 3.53 -10.39
N ASP A 158 -7.42 4.26 -10.50
CA ASP A 158 -7.64 5.58 -9.90
C ASP A 158 -8.50 5.52 -8.62
N ALA A 159 -8.62 4.36 -7.97
CA ALA A 159 -9.47 4.18 -6.79
C ALA A 159 -8.97 5.02 -5.59
N GLU A 160 -9.91 5.55 -4.82
CA GLU A 160 -9.64 6.35 -3.63
C GLU A 160 -10.26 5.73 -2.38
N ILE A 161 -9.44 5.50 -1.34
CA ILE A 161 -9.90 5.02 -0.02
C ILE A 161 -9.49 6.06 1.03
N TYR A 162 -10.45 6.64 1.75
CA TYR A 162 -10.11 7.74 2.65
C TYR A 162 -11.01 7.86 3.88
N ASP A 163 -10.89 8.97 4.62
CA ASP A 163 -11.45 9.18 5.95
C ASP A 163 -11.00 8.09 6.93
N SER A 164 -11.93 7.28 7.45
CA SER A 164 -11.67 6.15 8.34
C SER A 164 -12.18 4.82 7.77
N ALA A 165 -12.30 4.74 6.43
CA ALA A 165 -12.74 3.53 5.76
C ALA A 165 -11.80 2.35 6.03
N TYR A 166 -12.36 1.18 6.22
CA TYR A 166 -11.65 -0.07 6.48
C TYR A 166 -11.95 -1.08 5.38
N VAL A 167 -10.91 -1.52 4.68
CA VAL A 167 -11.00 -2.51 3.61
C VAL A 167 -10.17 -3.73 3.99
N ALA A 168 -10.80 -4.90 4.07
CA ALA A 168 -10.12 -6.15 4.41
C ALA A 168 -10.85 -7.36 3.81
N GLY A 169 -10.14 -8.45 3.59
CA GLY A 169 -10.64 -9.65 2.92
C GLY A 169 -9.96 -9.83 1.57
N ASP A 170 -10.57 -10.62 0.71
CA ASP A 170 -10.14 -10.78 -0.69
C ASP A 170 -10.94 -9.79 -1.57
N VAL A 171 -10.70 -8.51 -1.32
CA VAL A 171 -11.44 -7.40 -1.93
C VAL A 171 -10.64 -6.78 -3.06
N GLU A 172 -11.27 -6.53 -4.19
CA GLU A 172 -10.69 -5.74 -5.28
C GLU A 172 -11.48 -4.45 -5.49
N ILE A 173 -10.80 -3.30 -5.40
CA ILE A 173 -11.38 -1.97 -5.63
C ILE A 173 -10.56 -1.27 -6.70
N TYR A 174 -11.19 -0.88 -7.80
CA TYR A 174 -10.52 -0.31 -8.95
C TYR A 174 -11.40 0.65 -9.75
N GLY A 175 -10.95 1.08 -10.92
CA GLY A 175 -11.59 2.18 -11.65
C GLY A 175 -11.40 3.50 -10.91
N LYS A 176 -12.45 4.30 -10.85
CA LYS A 176 -12.50 5.54 -10.06
C LYS A 176 -13.41 5.42 -8.83
N ALA A 177 -13.50 4.23 -8.26
CA ALA A 177 -14.33 3.98 -7.08
C ALA A 177 -13.83 4.78 -5.88
N LYS A 178 -14.76 5.33 -5.10
CA LYS A 178 -14.47 6.11 -3.88
C LYS A 178 -15.09 5.45 -2.66
N ILE A 179 -14.27 5.09 -1.71
CA ILE A 179 -14.69 4.44 -0.46
C ILE A 179 -14.26 5.35 0.71
N TYR A 180 -15.22 5.86 1.47
CA TYR A 180 -14.92 6.77 2.57
C TYR A 180 -15.98 6.74 3.67
N GLY A 181 -15.73 7.43 4.77
CA GLY A 181 -16.61 7.56 5.92
C GLY A 181 -16.12 6.83 7.16
N TYR A 182 -16.68 7.21 8.31
CA TYR A 182 -16.22 6.74 9.63
C TYR A 182 -16.50 5.27 9.92
N ASN A 183 -17.62 4.74 9.41
CA ASN A 183 -18.05 3.37 9.67
C ASN A 183 -18.09 2.52 8.40
N THR A 184 -17.46 2.97 7.34
CA THR A 184 -17.44 2.24 6.08
C THR A 184 -16.46 1.07 6.19
N ARG A 185 -16.98 -0.14 6.05
CA ARG A 185 -16.20 -1.37 6.06
C ARG A 185 -16.50 -2.17 4.81
N ILE A 186 -15.49 -2.51 4.05
CA ILE A 186 -15.57 -3.42 2.91
C ILE A 186 -14.84 -4.70 3.30
N SER A 187 -15.49 -5.83 3.12
CA SER A 187 -14.95 -7.13 3.52
C SER A 187 -15.48 -8.27 2.63
N GLY A 188 -15.00 -9.47 2.93
CA GLY A 188 -15.36 -10.67 2.15
C GLY A 188 -14.60 -10.70 0.82
N ASN A 189 -15.31 -11.04 -0.25
CA ASN A 189 -14.79 -11.20 -1.60
C ASN A 189 -15.47 -10.18 -2.53
N ALA A 190 -15.46 -8.91 -2.14
CA ALA A 190 -16.13 -7.85 -2.88
C ALA A 190 -15.30 -7.40 -4.09
N TYR A 191 -15.96 -7.24 -5.23
CA TYR A 191 -15.41 -6.66 -6.45
C TYR A 191 -16.10 -5.31 -6.70
N ILE A 192 -15.39 -4.21 -6.44
CA ILE A 192 -15.93 -2.85 -6.55
C ILE A 192 -15.18 -2.12 -7.66
N CYS A 193 -15.86 -1.82 -8.73
CA CYS A 193 -15.26 -1.20 -9.91
C CYS A 193 -16.15 -0.11 -10.49
N ASN A 194 -15.56 0.70 -11.38
CA ASN A 194 -16.19 1.71 -12.18
C ASN A 194 -16.15 3.15 -11.67
N ASN A 195 -16.40 4.07 -12.60
CA ASN A 195 -16.17 5.52 -12.47
C ASN A 195 -17.16 6.23 -11.53
N ASN A 196 -18.28 5.60 -11.20
CA ASN A 196 -19.36 6.25 -10.43
C ASN A 196 -19.71 5.49 -9.13
N VAL A 197 -18.87 4.55 -8.69
CA VAL A 197 -19.10 3.87 -7.42
C VAL A 197 -18.64 4.72 -6.27
N VAL A 198 -19.57 5.02 -5.38
CA VAL A 198 -19.32 5.71 -4.11
C VAL A 198 -19.89 4.87 -2.99
N ILE A 199 -19.05 4.50 -2.03
CA ILE A 199 -19.45 3.74 -0.84
C ILE A 199 -19.07 4.54 0.40
N THR A 200 -20.08 4.88 1.21
CA THR A 200 -19.94 5.65 2.44
C THR A 200 -20.39 4.86 3.66
N SER A 201 -20.96 3.69 3.43
CA SER A 201 -21.52 2.81 4.44
C SER A 201 -21.45 1.35 3.99
N THR A 202 -21.40 0.42 4.93
CA THR A 202 -21.55 -1.03 4.68
C THR A 202 -22.87 -1.41 4.02
N ARG A 203 -23.87 -0.53 4.02
CA ARG A 203 -25.18 -0.72 3.37
C ARG A 203 -25.19 -0.34 1.88
N ASP A 204 -24.11 0.23 1.37
CA ASP A 204 -24.02 0.69 -0.01
C ASP A 204 -23.55 -0.41 -0.97
N TYR A 205 -23.20 -1.58 -0.45
CA TYR A 205 -22.86 -2.75 -1.24
C TYR A 205 -23.38 -4.04 -0.62
N LEU A 206 -23.52 -5.08 -1.43
CA LEU A 206 -23.89 -6.44 -1.02
C LEU A 206 -23.01 -7.43 -1.79
N VAL A 207 -22.48 -8.42 -1.10
CA VAL A 207 -21.78 -9.55 -1.72
C VAL A 207 -22.59 -10.79 -1.51
N LEU A 208 -22.91 -11.46 -2.61
CA LEU A 208 -23.62 -12.73 -2.63
C LEU A 208 -22.66 -13.81 -3.12
N HIS A 209 -22.60 -14.92 -2.38
CA HIS A 209 -21.94 -16.13 -2.86
C HIS A 209 -22.93 -16.90 -3.73
N THR A 210 -22.51 -17.28 -4.94
CA THR A 210 -23.31 -18.10 -5.83
C THR A 210 -22.86 -19.55 -5.71
N ASN A 211 -23.77 -20.50 -5.87
CA ASN A 211 -23.44 -21.93 -5.80
C ASN A 211 -22.92 -22.49 -7.13
N TRP A 212 -22.54 -21.63 -8.07
CA TRP A 212 -22.07 -22.06 -9.40
C TRP A 212 -20.63 -22.54 -9.39
N SER A 213 -19.79 -21.93 -8.56
CA SER A 213 -18.44 -22.41 -8.23
C SER A 213 -18.02 -21.89 -6.85
N ASP A 214 -16.99 -22.49 -6.26
CA ASP A 214 -16.46 -22.10 -4.93
C ASP A 214 -15.87 -20.65 -4.88
N LYS A 215 -15.78 -19.97 -6.02
CA LYS A 215 -15.19 -18.63 -6.15
C LYS A 215 -16.14 -17.59 -6.75
N ASP A 216 -17.39 -17.95 -7.00
CA ASP A 216 -18.31 -17.05 -7.67
C ASP A 216 -19.04 -16.15 -6.68
N TYR A 217 -18.61 -14.91 -6.64
CA TYR A 217 -19.24 -13.85 -5.85
C TYR A 217 -19.84 -12.80 -6.76
N VAL A 218 -21.04 -12.38 -6.44
CA VAL A 218 -21.71 -11.25 -7.08
C VAL A 218 -21.68 -10.07 -6.11
N THR A 219 -21.09 -8.97 -6.52
CA THR A 219 -21.12 -7.72 -5.77
C THR A 219 -22.12 -6.77 -6.38
N TYR A 220 -23.10 -6.37 -5.61
CA TYR A 220 -24.02 -5.28 -5.94
C TYR A 220 -23.52 -3.99 -5.31
N THR A 221 -23.58 -2.88 -6.05
CA THR A 221 -23.27 -1.53 -5.55
C THR A 221 -24.46 -0.61 -5.72
N ARG A 222 -24.91 -0.02 -4.63
CA ARG A 222 -26.12 0.81 -4.55
C ARG A 222 -25.99 2.14 -5.31
N SER A 223 -24.84 2.77 -5.25
CA SER A 223 -24.62 4.10 -5.82
C SER A 223 -24.83 4.19 -7.32
N ASN A 224 -24.61 3.10 -8.04
CA ASN A 224 -24.78 3.01 -9.49
C ASN A 224 -25.76 1.91 -9.92
N ASN A 225 -26.36 1.19 -8.97
CA ASN A 225 -27.33 0.11 -9.20
C ASN A 225 -26.82 -1.01 -10.13
N MET A 226 -25.55 -1.38 -9.99
CA MET A 226 -24.88 -2.34 -10.87
C MET A 226 -24.41 -3.59 -10.12
N TYR A 227 -24.28 -4.67 -10.87
CA TYR A 227 -23.80 -5.96 -10.43
C TYR A 227 -22.45 -6.27 -11.09
N LYS A 228 -21.48 -6.72 -10.29
CA LYS A 228 -20.19 -7.24 -10.76
C LYS A 228 -20.08 -8.71 -10.37
N ALA A 229 -19.88 -9.57 -11.38
CA ALA A 229 -19.66 -10.99 -11.19
C ALA A 229 -18.62 -11.44 -12.21
N TYR A 230 -17.46 -11.91 -11.78
CA TYR A 230 -16.35 -12.36 -12.63
C TYR A 230 -16.10 -11.43 -13.83
N ASP A 231 -16.45 -11.86 -15.05
CA ASP A 231 -16.35 -11.09 -16.30
C ASP A 231 -17.57 -10.20 -16.59
N PHE A 232 -18.64 -10.33 -15.80
CA PHE A 232 -19.86 -9.54 -15.98
C PHE A 232 -19.81 -8.24 -15.16
N TYR A 233 -20.28 -7.18 -15.80
CA TYR A 233 -20.63 -5.92 -15.13
C TYR A 233 -21.85 -5.33 -15.83
N GLY A 234 -22.95 -5.11 -15.10
CA GLY A 234 -24.18 -4.60 -15.69
C GLY A 234 -25.34 -4.51 -14.71
N SER A 235 -26.52 -4.16 -15.22
CA SER A 235 -27.77 -4.10 -14.47
C SER A 235 -28.29 -5.48 -14.10
N ALA A 236 -29.31 -5.53 -13.24
CA ALA A 236 -30.00 -6.78 -12.89
C ALA A 236 -30.59 -7.49 -14.11
N GLU A 237 -31.20 -6.72 -15.04
CA GLU A 237 -31.80 -7.27 -16.26
C GLU A 237 -30.76 -7.91 -17.19
N GLU A 238 -29.60 -7.25 -17.32
CA GLU A 238 -28.51 -7.77 -18.13
C GLU A 238 -27.88 -9.02 -17.51
N LEU A 239 -27.75 -9.06 -16.17
CA LEU A 239 -27.30 -10.24 -15.46
C LEU A 239 -28.25 -11.42 -15.68
N LEU A 240 -29.55 -11.21 -15.52
CA LEU A 240 -30.55 -12.25 -15.78
C LEU A 240 -30.49 -12.77 -17.23
N LYS A 241 -30.36 -11.87 -18.20
CA LYS A 241 -30.24 -12.28 -19.62
C LYS A 241 -28.99 -13.14 -19.87
N LYS A 242 -27.89 -12.84 -19.22
CA LYS A 242 -26.63 -13.62 -19.32
C LYS A 242 -26.84 -15.01 -18.74
N VAL A 243 -27.36 -15.10 -17.51
CA VAL A 243 -27.62 -16.37 -16.80
C VAL A 243 -28.57 -17.28 -17.61
N TYR A 244 -29.64 -16.73 -18.20
CA TYR A 244 -30.60 -17.51 -18.98
C TYR A 244 -30.03 -18.00 -20.34
N LYS A 245 -29.08 -17.23 -20.93
CA LYS A 245 -28.42 -17.65 -22.20
C LYS A 245 -27.41 -18.78 -21.99
N GLU A 246 -26.73 -18.80 -20.85
CA GLU A 246 -25.73 -19.81 -20.54
C GLU A 246 -26.35 -21.14 -20.08
N ASN A 247 -27.65 -21.17 -19.79
CA ASN A 247 -28.41 -22.36 -19.38
C ASN A 247 -29.29 -22.93 -20.48
N GLN A 248 -29.18 -22.47 -21.73
CA GLN A 248 -29.78 -23.05 -22.94
C GLN A 248 -28.73 -23.73 -23.81
#